data_3844b381f3d98497d03c3bd5b2b55ecc
#
_entry.id   3844b381f3d98497d03c3bd5b2b55ecc
#
_cell.length_a   1.000
_cell.length_b   1.000
_cell.length_c   1.000
_cell.angle_alpha   90.00
_cell.angle_beta   90.00
_cell.angle_gamma   90.00
#
_symmetry.space_group_name_H-M   'P 1'
#
loop_
_entity.id
_entity.type
_entity.pdbx_description
1 polymer ?
#
loop_
_entity_poly.entity_id
_entity_poly.type
_entity_poly.pdbx_seq_one_letter_code
_entity_poly.pdbx_strand_id
1 'polypeptide(L)'
;MKAGDLTTPALLADVAVLEGNLATMSAARPGPALRPHVKAFKTTALAARLVAAGHTGFCCATIREVEGMAAAGLGDDLLLANEVLDAGRLGVLVRA
;
A
#
# COMPACT_ATOMS: atom_id res chain seq x y z
N MET A 1 -23.91 -9.95 -2.79
CA MET A 1 -24.08 -8.51 -3.08
C MET A 1 -23.73 -8.23 -4.54
N LYS A 2 -24.57 -7.50 -5.24
CA LYS A 2 -24.36 -7.12 -6.63
C LYS A 2 -23.90 -5.65 -6.70
N ALA A 3 -23.24 -5.26 -7.78
CA ALA A 3 -22.80 -3.88 -7.99
C ALA A 3 -23.95 -2.88 -7.87
N GLY A 4 -25.16 -3.24 -8.36
CA GLY A 4 -26.34 -2.39 -8.25
C GLY A 4 -26.88 -2.17 -6.83
N ASP A 5 -26.40 -2.95 -5.86
CA ASP A 5 -26.81 -2.82 -4.44
C ASP A 5 -25.96 -1.79 -3.69
N LEU A 6 -24.93 -1.24 -4.32
CA LEU A 6 -24.00 -0.31 -3.69
C LEU A 6 -24.52 1.12 -3.71
N THR A 7 -24.30 1.84 -2.62
CA THR A 7 -24.55 3.27 -2.56
C THR A 7 -23.47 4.01 -3.35
N THR A 8 -23.89 4.93 -4.21
CA THR A 8 -22.96 5.73 -5.02
C THR A 8 -22.60 7.05 -4.32
N PRO A 9 -21.39 7.57 -4.51
CA PRO A 9 -20.30 7.00 -5.33
C PRO A 9 -19.66 5.77 -4.65
N ALA A 10 -19.20 4.81 -5.45
CA ALA A 10 -18.53 3.62 -4.96
C ALA A 10 -17.35 3.26 -5.86
N LEU A 11 -16.26 2.79 -5.27
CA LEU A 11 -15.10 2.28 -5.99
C LEU A 11 -15.20 0.76 -6.06
N LEU A 12 -15.15 0.22 -7.27
CA LEU A 12 -15.21 -1.22 -7.51
C LEU A 12 -13.86 -1.72 -8.04
N ALA A 13 -13.44 -2.89 -7.57
CA ALA A 13 -12.29 -3.58 -8.10
C ALA A 13 -12.70 -4.99 -8.54
N ASP A 14 -12.35 -5.35 -9.78
CA ASP A 14 -12.52 -6.71 -10.27
C ASP A 14 -11.41 -7.58 -9.69
N VAL A 15 -11.76 -8.54 -8.85
CA VAL A 15 -10.78 -9.36 -8.12
C VAL A 15 -9.95 -10.21 -9.08
N ALA A 16 -10.55 -10.77 -10.13
CA ALA A 16 -9.80 -11.59 -11.09
C ALA A 16 -8.76 -10.76 -11.84
N VAL A 17 -9.10 -9.55 -12.25
CA VAL A 17 -8.17 -8.63 -12.91
C VAL A 17 -7.06 -8.20 -11.94
N LEU A 18 -7.42 -7.86 -10.71
CA LEU A 18 -6.46 -7.48 -9.66
C LEU A 18 -5.44 -8.60 -9.41
N GLU A 19 -5.91 -9.82 -9.22
CA GLU A 19 -5.04 -10.96 -8.98
C GLU A 19 -4.15 -11.28 -10.19
N GLY A 20 -4.68 -11.15 -11.41
CA GLY A 20 -3.92 -11.31 -12.64
C GLY A 20 -2.81 -10.28 -12.78
N ASN A 21 -3.11 -9.01 -12.49
CA ASN A 21 -2.13 -7.93 -12.52
C ASN A 21 -1.04 -8.14 -11.46
N LEU A 22 -1.43 -8.52 -10.26
CA LEU A 22 -0.50 -8.83 -9.18
C LEU A 22 0.44 -9.98 -9.56
N ALA A 23 -0.10 -11.06 -10.11
CA ALA A 23 0.69 -12.21 -10.54
C ALA A 23 1.70 -11.82 -11.64
N THR A 24 1.29 -11.00 -12.60
CA THR A 24 2.17 -10.51 -13.68
C THR A 24 3.35 -9.71 -13.12
N MET A 25 3.09 -8.76 -12.23
CA MET A 25 4.14 -7.95 -11.61
C MET A 25 5.04 -8.79 -10.71
N SER A 26 4.47 -9.70 -9.93
CA SER A 26 5.23 -10.58 -9.04
C SER A 26 6.15 -11.52 -9.81
N ALA A 27 5.73 -12.01 -10.98
CA ALA A 27 6.57 -12.83 -11.84
C ALA A 27 7.75 -12.03 -12.39
N ALA A 28 7.52 -10.77 -12.79
CA ALA A 28 8.56 -9.89 -13.33
C ALA A 28 9.54 -9.39 -12.27
N ARG A 29 9.05 -9.13 -11.05
CA ARG A 29 9.82 -8.58 -9.94
C ARG A 29 9.40 -9.28 -8.64
N PRO A 30 9.92 -10.49 -8.37
CA PRO A 30 9.48 -11.27 -7.21
C PRO A 30 10.01 -10.70 -5.89
N GLY A 31 9.21 -10.85 -4.82
CA GLY A 31 9.60 -10.52 -3.47
C GLY A 31 10.08 -9.08 -3.30
N PRO A 32 11.25 -8.87 -2.69
CA PRO A 32 11.78 -7.53 -2.43
C PRO A 32 12.24 -6.78 -3.68
N ALA A 33 12.28 -7.43 -4.84
CA ALA A 33 12.60 -6.76 -6.10
C ALA A 33 11.51 -5.80 -6.56
N LEU A 34 10.30 -5.89 -6.00
CA LEU A 34 9.20 -4.96 -6.22
C LEU A 34 8.93 -4.17 -4.94
N ARG A 35 8.91 -2.84 -5.03
CA ARG A 35 8.51 -1.95 -3.94
C ARG A 35 7.27 -1.17 -4.38
N PRO A 36 6.07 -1.68 -4.12
CA PRO A 36 4.83 -1.01 -4.53
C PRO A 36 4.65 0.34 -3.85
N HIS A 37 4.06 1.29 -4.56
CA HIS A 37 3.76 2.61 -4.01
C HIS A 37 2.30 2.68 -3.56
N VAL A 38 2.07 2.90 -2.27
CA VAL A 38 0.72 2.85 -1.67
C VAL A 38 -0.17 4.03 -2.07
N LYS A 39 0.39 5.13 -2.58
CA LYS A 39 -0.40 6.30 -3.01
C LYS A 39 -1.40 5.95 -4.12
N ALA A 40 -1.11 4.93 -4.92
CA ALA A 40 -1.94 4.55 -6.06
C ALA A 40 -3.29 3.97 -5.63
N PHE A 41 -3.34 3.28 -4.51
CA PHE A 41 -4.56 2.62 -4.05
C PHE A 41 -5.03 3.06 -2.65
N LYS A 42 -4.14 3.57 -1.80
CA LYS A 42 -4.42 4.15 -0.47
C LYS A 42 -5.27 3.26 0.45
N THR A 43 -5.06 1.95 0.40
CA THR A 43 -5.77 1.01 1.26
C THR A 43 -4.83 -0.08 1.78
N THR A 44 -4.82 -0.26 3.10
CA THR A 44 -4.01 -1.29 3.75
C THR A 44 -4.49 -2.70 3.39
N ALA A 45 -5.76 -2.87 3.03
CA ALA A 45 -6.28 -4.16 2.58
C ALA A 45 -5.60 -4.64 1.30
N LEU A 46 -5.37 -3.76 0.32
CA LEU A 46 -4.62 -4.09 -0.89
C LEU A 46 -3.13 -4.28 -0.61
N ALA A 47 -2.55 -3.47 0.29
CA ALA A 47 -1.17 -3.65 0.71
C ALA A 47 -0.96 -5.03 1.36
N ALA A 48 -1.91 -5.49 2.18
CA ALA A 48 -1.84 -6.82 2.77
C ALA A 48 -1.83 -7.95 1.72
N ARG A 49 -2.57 -7.79 0.62
CA ARG A 49 -2.51 -8.74 -0.51
C ARG A 49 -1.14 -8.76 -1.16
N LEU A 50 -0.48 -7.61 -1.27
CA LEU A 50 0.88 -7.52 -1.80
C LEU A 50 1.89 -8.19 -0.87
N VAL A 51 1.75 -8.02 0.44
CA VAL A 51 2.57 -8.73 1.43
C VAL A 51 2.39 -10.24 1.30
N ALA A 52 1.15 -10.70 1.17
CA ALA A 52 0.85 -12.13 0.97
C ALA A 52 1.49 -12.69 -0.31
N ALA A 53 1.68 -11.84 -1.33
CA ALA A 53 2.38 -12.21 -2.57
C ALA A 53 3.91 -12.13 -2.46
N GLY A 54 4.45 -11.73 -1.31
CA GLY A 54 5.88 -11.68 -1.03
C GLY A 54 6.52 -10.31 -1.08
N HIS A 55 5.75 -9.24 -1.34
CA HIS A 55 6.26 -7.87 -1.42
C HIS A 55 6.12 -7.20 -0.05
N THR A 56 7.22 -7.06 0.67
CA THR A 56 7.23 -6.55 2.05
C THR A 56 7.71 -5.11 2.17
N GLY A 57 8.32 -4.55 1.13
CA GLY A 57 8.76 -3.17 1.09
C GLY A 57 7.78 -2.30 0.30
N PHE A 58 7.50 -1.09 0.79
CA PHE A 58 6.56 -0.18 0.15
C PHE A 58 7.11 1.23 0.07
N CYS A 59 6.65 1.99 -0.92
CA CYS A 59 6.80 3.44 -0.96
C CYS A 59 5.54 4.12 -0.46
N CYS A 60 5.71 5.20 0.29
CA CYS A 60 4.64 6.07 0.76
C CYS A 60 4.93 7.50 0.31
N ALA A 61 3.89 8.28 0.02
CA ALA A 61 4.05 9.67 -0.40
C ALA A 61 3.86 10.65 0.76
N THR A 62 3.25 10.25 1.86
CA THR A 62 2.95 11.13 3.00
C THR A 62 3.27 10.44 4.32
N ILE A 63 3.48 11.24 5.36
CA ILE A 63 3.63 10.74 6.72
C ILE A 63 2.39 9.94 7.13
N ARG A 64 1.20 10.41 6.76
CA ARG A 64 -0.06 9.71 7.08
C ARG A 64 -0.13 8.31 6.46
N GLU A 65 0.37 8.14 5.23
CA GLU A 65 0.45 6.82 4.60
C GLU A 65 1.40 5.91 5.38
N VAL A 66 2.56 6.42 5.79
CA VAL A 66 3.52 5.65 6.62
C VAL A 66 2.88 5.24 7.94
N GLU A 67 2.21 6.18 8.63
CA GLU A 67 1.51 5.91 9.88
C GLU A 67 0.45 4.83 9.72
N GLY A 68 -0.36 4.92 8.66
CA GLY A 68 -1.39 3.94 8.36
C GLY A 68 -0.83 2.54 8.09
N MET A 69 0.25 2.45 7.32
CA MET A 69 0.92 1.19 7.05
C MET A 69 1.51 0.58 8.31
N ALA A 70 2.18 1.39 9.13
CA ALA A 70 2.75 0.93 10.39
C ALA A 70 1.66 0.44 11.37
N ALA A 71 0.56 1.18 11.49
CA ALA A 71 -0.57 0.81 12.34
C ALA A 71 -1.24 -0.50 11.90
N ALA A 72 -1.21 -0.81 10.61
CA ALA A 72 -1.75 -2.04 10.06
C ALA A 72 -0.79 -3.23 10.17
N GLY A 73 0.39 -3.06 10.76
CA GLY A 73 1.41 -4.10 10.85
C GLY A 73 2.18 -4.35 9.55
N LEU A 74 2.15 -3.39 8.62
CA LEU A 74 2.78 -3.48 7.30
C LEU A 74 3.99 -2.55 7.18
N GLY A 75 4.61 -2.20 8.31
CA GLY A 75 5.65 -1.19 8.40
C GLY A 75 7.09 -1.68 8.43
N ASP A 76 7.35 -2.93 8.06
CA ASP A 76 8.69 -3.51 8.17
C ASP A 76 9.74 -2.81 7.31
N ASP A 77 9.35 -2.35 6.13
CA ASP A 77 10.25 -1.67 5.20
C ASP A 77 9.47 -0.62 4.42
N LEU A 78 9.49 0.61 4.91
CA LEU A 78 8.77 1.74 4.32
C LEU A 78 9.72 2.84 3.89
N LEU A 79 9.56 3.31 2.66
CA LEU A 79 10.28 4.45 2.12
C LEU A 79 9.31 5.62 1.96
N LEU A 80 9.52 6.70 2.70
CA LEU A 80 8.80 7.96 2.48
C LEU A 80 9.44 8.66 1.28
N ALA A 81 8.87 8.43 0.09
CA ALA A 81 9.42 8.87 -1.18
C ALA A 81 8.84 10.23 -1.58
N ASN A 82 9.03 11.22 -0.72
CA ASN A 82 8.58 12.60 -0.96
C ASN A 82 9.34 13.56 -0.08
N GLU A 83 9.28 14.84 -0.42
CA GLU A 83 9.88 15.90 0.37
C GLU A 83 8.96 16.25 1.53
N VAL A 84 9.48 16.18 2.76
CA VAL A 84 8.72 16.50 3.98
C VAL A 84 9.60 17.36 4.88
N LEU A 85 9.10 18.54 5.23
CA LEU A 85 9.82 19.50 6.07
C LEU A 85 9.28 19.59 7.50
N ASP A 86 8.27 18.83 7.85
CA ASP A 86 7.70 18.81 9.20
C ASP A 86 8.56 17.94 10.13
N ALA A 87 9.58 18.56 10.73
CA ALA A 87 10.51 17.88 11.60
C ALA A 87 9.84 17.27 12.84
N GLY A 88 8.79 17.91 13.36
CA GLY A 88 8.04 17.40 14.52
C GLY A 88 7.34 16.08 14.19
N ARG A 89 6.62 16.03 13.10
CA ARG A 89 5.94 14.80 12.66
C ARG A 89 6.91 13.70 12.28
N LEU A 90 8.00 14.05 11.58
CA LEU A 90 9.05 13.08 11.26
C LEU A 90 9.68 12.50 12.52
N GLY A 91 9.92 13.33 13.53
CA GLY A 91 10.48 12.87 14.81
C GLY A 91 9.56 11.89 15.53
N VAL A 92 8.25 12.13 15.53
CA VAL A 92 7.27 11.20 16.10
C VAL A 92 7.27 9.88 15.34
N LEU A 93 7.29 9.95 14.01
CA LEU A 93 7.28 8.78 13.14
C LEU A 93 8.50 7.89 13.36
N VAL A 94 9.69 8.46 13.44
CA VAL A 94 10.94 7.71 13.64
C VAL A 94 10.97 7.02 15.03
N ARG A 95 10.32 7.62 16.03
CA ARG A 95 10.25 7.03 17.38
C ARG A 95 9.18 5.96 17.52
N ALA A 96 8.25 5.90 16.59
CA ALA A 96 7.21 4.87 16.58
C ALA A 96 7.76 3.60 15.92
#